data_2e13abcdfb5588e9038591f240dd99be
#
_entry.id   2e13abcdfb5588e9038591f240dd99be
#
_cell.length_a   1.000
_cell.length_b   1.000
_cell.length_c   1.000
_cell.angle_alpha   90.00
_cell.angle_beta   90.00
_cell.angle_gamma   90.00
#
_symmetry.space_group_name_H-M   'P 1'
#
loop_
_entity.id
_entity.type
_entity.pdbx_description
1 polymer ?
#
loop_
_entity_poly.entity_id
_entity_poly.type
_entity_poly.pdbx_seq_one_letter_code
_entity_poly.pdbx_strand_id
1 'polypeptide(L)'
;LQDAKWLLEQLGKRTFRATEGTTLLAIMMRSPVTRDVAFDWLVSHYGDFVKRGGIFAALSVPRMPQGYCSAKRANEVEAALLPKVREANRGELPFQRTLETIRNCAALDSARGAEIAAAMKQAAAL
;
A
#
# COMPACT_ATOMS: atom_id res chain seq x y z
N LEU A 1 11.14 12.22 -4.28
CA LEU A 1 11.51 10.79 -4.50
C LEU A 1 12.89 10.43 -3.93
N GLN A 2 13.85 11.34 -3.99
CA GLN A 2 15.20 11.08 -3.46
C GLN A 2 15.17 10.94 -1.94
N ASP A 3 14.42 11.77 -1.24
CA ASP A 3 14.24 11.70 0.22
C ASP A 3 13.47 10.44 0.61
N ALA A 4 12.48 10.04 -0.19
CA ALA A 4 11.75 8.80 0.02
C ALA A 4 12.65 7.57 -0.08
N LYS A 5 13.53 7.53 -1.06
CA LYS A 5 14.51 6.44 -1.21
C LYS A 5 15.45 6.37 -0.02
N TRP A 6 15.95 7.52 0.43
CA TRP A 6 16.80 7.59 1.61
C TRP A 6 16.08 7.07 2.87
N LEU A 7 14.82 7.47 3.08
CA LEU A 7 14.02 6.97 4.20
C LEU A 7 13.84 5.45 4.15
N LEU A 8 13.58 4.90 2.97
CA LEU A 8 13.43 3.45 2.78
C LEU A 8 14.75 2.71 3.08
N GLU A 9 15.89 3.28 2.71
CA GLU A 9 17.19 2.74 3.09
C GLU A 9 17.35 2.70 4.62
N GLN A 10 16.93 3.74 5.31
CA GLN A 10 16.97 3.78 6.78
C GLN A 10 16.05 2.71 7.40
N LEU A 11 14.90 2.44 6.81
CA LEU A 11 14.03 1.34 7.21
C LEU A 11 14.74 -0.01 7.08
N GLY A 12 15.42 -0.22 5.97
CA GLY A 12 16.20 -1.44 5.72
C GLY A 12 17.35 -1.62 6.70
N LYS A 13 17.98 -0.53 7.12
CA LYS A 13 19.07 -0.53 8.12
C LYS A 13 18.60 -0.64 9.56
N ARG A 14 17.29 -0.76 9.80
CA ARG A 14 16.70 -0.87 11.14
C ARG A 14 16.96 0.33 12.03
N THR A 15 17.09 1.51 11.46
CA THR A 15 17.27 2.78 12.18
C THR A 15 16.04 3.13 13.03
N PHE A 16 14.85 2.76 12.55
CA PHE A 16 13.59 2.99 13.24
C PHE A 16 13.13 1.75 14.02
N ARG A 17 12.35 1.98 15.06
CA ARG A 17 11.61 0.91 15.73
C ARG A 17 10.58 0.32 14.76
N ALA A 18 10.17 -0.93 14.98
CA ALA A 18 9.23 -1.62 14.09
C ALA A 18 7.91 -0.84 13.89
N THR A 19 7.35 -0.28 14.96
CA THR A 19 6.12 0.53 14.91
C THR A 19 6.30 1.84 14.15
N GLU A 20 7.42 2.50 14.36
CA GLU A 20 7.77 3.74 13.64
C GLU A 20 7.97 3.46 12.15
N GLY A 21 8.67 2.40 11.81
CA GLY A 21 8.88 1.97 10.43
C GLY A 21 7.57 1.62 9.73
N THR A 22 6.68 0.92 10.41
CA THR A 22 5.35 0.57 9.87
C THR A 22 4.53 1.84 9.59
N THR A 23 4.54 2.78 10.51
CA THR A 23 3.83 4.07 10.34
C THR A 23 4.40 4.87 9.16
N LEU A 24 5.72 4.97 9.07
CA LEU A 24 6.37 5.69 7.99
C LEU A 24 6.04 5.08 6.63
N LEU A 25 6.15 3.77 6.51
CA LEU A 25 5.82 3.07 5.27
C LEU A 25 4.35 3.26 4.89
N ALA A 26 3.44 3.21 5.86
CA ALA A 26 2.02 3.46 5.61
C ALA A 26 1.75 4.88 5.10
N ILE A 27 2.45 5.87 5.63
CA ILE A 27 2.35 7.26 5.14
C ILE A 27 2.83 7.36 3.69
N MET A 28 3.97 6.76 3.38
CA MET A 28 4.52 6.75 2.03
C MET A 28 3.60 6.05 1.03
N MET A 29 2.93 4.97 1.46
CA MET A 29 1.98 4.23 0.64
C MET A 29 0.68 5.00 0.37
N ARG A 30 0.32 5.95 1.21
CA ARG A 30 -0.86 6.82 0.97
C ARG A 30 -0.60 7.92 -0.05
N SER A 31 0.63 8.38 -0.14
CA SER A 31 0.99 9.48 -1.06
C SER A 31 1.14 8.96 -2.49
N PRO A 32 0.43 9.56 -3.47
CA PRO A 32 0.59 9.18 -4.88
C PRO A 32 2.02 9.33 -5.39
N VAL A 33 2.80 10.26 -4.81
CA VAL A 33 4.18 10.54 -5.22
C VAL A 33 5.15 9.43 -4.80
N THR A 34 4.97 8.88 -3.60
CA THR A 34 5.92 7.92 -2.99
C THR A 34 5.41 6.49 -2.99
N ARG A 35 4.14 6.28 -3.34
CA ARG A 35 3.47 4.96 -3.24
C ARG A 35 4.20 3.85 -3.98
N ASP A 36 4.56 4.09 -5.24
CA ASP A 36 5.17 3.05 -6.07
C ASP A 36 6.55 2.65 -5.55
N VAL A 37 7.37 3.61 -5.16
CA VAL A 37 8.69 3.36 -4.56
C VAL A 37 8.56 2.61 -3.24
N ALA A 38 7.60 3.00 -2.41
CA ALA A 38 7.33 2.32 -1.14
C ALA A 38 6.81 0.91 -1.35
N PHE A 39 5.96 0.70 -2.35
CA PHE A 39 5.45 -0.63 -2.70
C PHE A 39 6.56 -1.56 -3.17
N ASP A 40 7.43 -1.10 -4.07
CA ASP A 40 8.55 -1.89 -4.56
C ASP A 40 9.50 -2.29 -3.42
N TRP A 41 9.76 -1.36 -2.51
CA TRP A 41 10.55 -1.65 -1.31
C TRP A 41 9.87 -2.70 -0.43
N LEU A 42 8.56 -2.57 -0.19
CA LEU A 42 7.78 -3.51 0.60
C LEU A 42 7.83 -4.92 0.01
N VAL A 43 7.67 -5.05 -1.29
CA VAL A 43 7.76 -6.36 -1.98
C VAL A 43 9.10 -7.03 -1.70
N SER A 44 10.18 -6.27 -1.75
CA SER A 44 11.53 -6.80 -1.52
C SER A 44 11.83 -7.14 -0.06
N HIS A 45 11.14 -6.51 0.89
CA HIS A 45 11.45 -6.61 2.33
C HIS A 45 10.29 -7.17 3.17
N TYR A 46 9.25 -7.68 2.54
CA TYR A 46 8.01 -8.05 3.22
C TYR A 46 8.23 -9.02 4.39
N GLY A 47 8.89 -10.12 4.14
CA GLY A 47 9.08 -11.17 5.14
C GLY A 47 9.83 -10.68 6.37
N ASP A 48 10.96 -10.00 6.17
CA ASP A 48 11.76 -9.44 7.27
C ASP A 48 11.00 -8.35 8.02
N PHE A 49 10.33 -7.47 7.28
CA PHE A 49 9.58 -6.35 7.86
C PHE A 49 8.42 -6.82 8.73
N VAL A 50 7.65 -7.79 8.25
CA VAL A 50 6.53 -8.39 8.99
C VAL A 50 7.02 -9.17 10.20
N LYS A 51 8.11 -9.94 10.06
CA LYS A 51 8.71 -10.70 11.17
C LYS A 51 9.16 -9.78 12.30
N ARG A 52 9.78 -8.66 11.98
CA ARG A 52 10.23 -7.66 12.96
C ARG A 52 9.07 -6.97 13.69
N GLY A 53 7.99 -6.66 12.98
CA GLY A 53 6.82 -5.99 13.52
C GLY A 53 5.85 -6.91 14.26
N GLY A 54 6.03 -8.21 14.17
CA GLY A 54 5.18 -9.20 14.81
C GLY A 54 3.74 -9.17 14.30
N ILE A 55 2.80 -9.53 15.17
CA ILE A 55 1.39 -9.65 14.80
C ILE A 55 0.79 -8.34 14.29
N PHE A 56 1.20 -7.21 14.82
CA PHE A 56 0.70 -5.90 14.36
C PHE A 56 1.08 -5.63 12.91
N ALA A 57 2.32 -5.87 12.55
CA ALA A 57 2.77 -5.74 11.17
C ALA A 57 2.08 -6.76 10.25
N ALA A 58 1.96 -8.00 10.69
CA ALA A 58 1.30 -9.05 9.92
C ALA A 58 -0.16 -8.71 9.57
N LEU A 59 -0.83 -7.94 10.40
CA LEU A 59 -2.22 -7.52 10.16
C LEU A 59 -2.34 -6.17 9.45
N SER A 60 -1.39 -5.26 9.66
CA SER A 60 -1.45 -3.89 9.10
C SER A 60 -0.77 -3.75 7.75
N VAL A 61 0.36 -4.42 7.54
CA VAL A 61 1.13 -4.33 6.29
C VAL A 61 0.33 -4.79 5.07
N PRO A 62 -0.48 -5.86 5.12
CA PRO A 62 -1.31 -6.26 3.98
C PRO A 62 -2.33 -5.21 3.52
N ARG A 63 -2.64 -4.24 4.37
CA ARG A 63 -3.59 -3.15 4.06
C ARG A 63 -2.93 -1.94 3.38
N MET A 64 -1.63 -1.85 3.41
CA MET A 64 -0.91 -0.67 2.92
C MET A 64 -1.17 -0.35 1.44
N PRO A 65 -1.31 -1.32 0.52
CA PRO A 65 -1.59 -1.02 -0.88
C PRO A 65 -3.00 -0.53 -1.19
N GLN A 66 -3.89 -0.42 -0.22
CA GLN A 66 -5.30 -0.08 -0.43
C GLN A 66 -5.56 1.26 -1.12
N GLY A 67 -4.55 2.12 -1.22
CA GLY A 67 -4.66 3.41 -1.89
C GLY A 67 -4.61 3.34 -3.42
N TYR A 68 -4.26 2.22 -4.01
CA TYR A 68 -4.32 2.04 -5.45
C TYR A 68 -5.76 1.99 -5.96
N CYS A 69 -5.96 2.39 -7.21
CA CYS A 69 -7.30 2.49 -7.81
C CYS A 69 -7.26 2.09 -9.30
N SER A 70 -6.67 0.93 -9.61
CA SER A 70 -6.72 0.37 -10.97
C SER A 70 -6.75 -1.16 -10.91
N ALA A 71 -7.47 -1.76 -11.86
CA ALA A 71 -7.53 -3.22 -11.99
C ALA A 71 -6.16 -3.82 -12.26
N LYS A 72 -5.35 -3.16 -13.08
CA LYS A 72 -3.97 -3.57 -13.36
C LYS A 72 -3.14 -3.60 -12.10
N ARG A 73 -3.19 -2.55 -11.28
CA ARG A 73 -2.46 -2.48 -10.01
C ARG A 73 -2.94 -3.52 -9.01
N ALA A 74 -4.24 -3.78 -8.94
CA ALA A 74 -4.76 -4.84 -8.09
C ALA A 74 -4.15 -6.20 -8.43
N ASN A 75 -4.05 -6.52 -9.72
CA ASN A 75 -3.43 -7.77 -10.19
C ASN A 75 -1.93 -7.81 -9.88
N GLU A 76 -1.21 -6.71 -10.05
CA GLU A 76 0.22 -6.60 -9.71
C GLU A 76 0.45 -6.76 -8.21
N VAL A 77 -0.37 -6.13 -7.38
CA VAL A 77 -0.32 -6.25 -5.91
C VAL A 77 -0.57 -7.69 -5.50
N GLU A 78 -1.58 -8.33 -6.05
CA GLU A 78 -1.89 -9.74 -5.76
C GLU A 78 -0.72 -10.64 -6.13
N ALA A 79 -0.19 -10.53 -7.35
CA ALA A 79 0.91 -11.36 -7.81
C ALA A 79 2.17 -11.17 -6.97
N ALA A 80 2.47 -9.94 -6.55
CA ALA A 80 3.67 -9.63 -5.79
C ALA A 80 3.58 -10.02 -4.31
N LEU A 81 2.43 -9.79 -3.67
CA LEU A 81 2.30 -9.92 -2.21
C LEU A 81 1.59 -11.18 -1.74
N LEU A 82 0.66 -11.76 -2.50
CA LEU A 82 -0.09 -12.93 -2.02
C LEU A 82 0.81 -14.10 -1.60
N PRO A 83 1.86 -14.48 -2.37
CA PRO A 83 2.79 -15.53 -1.93
C PRO A 83 3.48 -15.18 -0.60
N LYS A 84 3.85 -13.93 -0.40
CA LYS A 84 4.53 -13.44 0.80
C LYS A 84 3.60 -13.40 2.01
N VAL A 85 2.36 -13.00 1.82
CA VAL A 85 1.32 -13.02 2.86
C VAL A 85 1.07 -14.47 3.32
N ARG A 86 0.97 -15.40 2.38
CA ARG A 86 0.78 -16.83 2.68
C ARG A 86 1.98 -17.43 3.39
N GLU A 87 3.20 -17.08 2.97
CA GLU A 87 4.43 -17.52 3.62
C GLU A 87 4.50 -17.04 5.08
N ALA A 88 4.06 -15.82 5.36
CA ALA A 88 3.96 -15.28 6.71
C ALA A 88 2.86 -15.95 7.54
N ASN A 89 1.97 -16.71 6.92
CA ASN A 89 0.87 -17.44 7.53
C ASN A 89 -0.09 -16.57 8.37
N ARG A 90 -0.16 -15.28 8.05
CA ARG A 90 -1.06 -14.30 8.69
C ARG A 90 -1.39 -13.17 7.72
N GLY A 91 -2.56 -12.58 7.88
CA GLY A 91 -2.94 -11.39 7.13
C GLY A 91 -3.59 -11.64 5.77
N GLU A 92 -3.92 -12.89 5.42
CA GLU A 92 -4.54 -13.17 4.13
C GLU A 92 -5.93 -12.52 4.00
N LEU A 93 -6.76 -12.58 5.04
CA LEU A 93 -8.09 -11.95 4.99
C LEU A 93 -8.00 -10.41 4.86
N PRO A 94 -7.21 -9.69 5.66
CA PRO A 94 -6.98 -8.26 5.42
C PRO A 94 -6.44 -7.97 4.03
N PHE A 95 -5.57 -8.81 3.49
CA PHE A 95 -5.03 -8.65 2.14
C PHE A 95 -6.10 -8.80 1.07
N GLN A 96 -6.96 -9.82 1.17
CA GLN A 96 -8.07 -10.02 0.24
C GLN A 96 -9.03 -8.82 0.26
N ARG A 97 -9.31 -8.26 1.43
CA ARG A 97 -10.11 -7.04 1.56
C ARG A 97 -9.43 -5.83 0.91
N THR A 98 -8.11 -5.76 1.00
CA THR A 98 -7.33 -4.73 0.32
C THR A 98 -7.49 -4.81 -1.19
N LEU A 99 -7.38 -6.01 -1.76
CA LEU A 99 -7.60 -6.23 -3.20
C LEU A 99 -9.02 -5.84 -3.62
N GLU A 100 -10.01 -6.20 -2.81
CA GLU A 100 -11.40 -5.79 -3.03
C GLU A 100 -11.54 -4.27 -3.05
N THR A 101 -10.93 -3.58 -2.10
CA THR A 101 -10.94 -2.11 -2.01
C THR A 101 -10.34 -1.48 -3.26
N ILE A 102 -9.21 -1.98 -3.73
CA ILE A 102 -8.56 -1.49 -4.95
C ILE A 102 -9.47 -1.72 -6.17
N ARG A 103 -10.04 -2.92 -6.29
CA ARG A 103 -10.90 -3.29 -7.42
C ARG A 103 -12.21 -2.51 -7.42
N ASN A 104 -12.79 -2.26 -6.26
CA ASN A 104 -14.00 -1.45 -6.12
C ASN A 104 -13.73 0.02 -6.49
N CYS A 105 -12.59 0.56 -6.07
CA CYS A 105 -12.16 1.90 -6.49
C CYS A 105 -11.99 1.97 -8.00
N ALA A 106 -11.34 0.99 -8.61
CA ALA A 106 -11.14 0.93 -10.06
C ALA A 106 -12.46 0.85 -10.83
N ALA A 107 -13.40 0.04 -10.34
CA ALA A 107 -14.72 -0.09 -10.95
C ALA A 107 -15.53 1.23 -10.86
N LEU A 108 -15.47 1.89 -9.72
CA LEU A 108 -16.14 3.19 -9.53
C LEU A 108 -15.52 4.26 -10.44
N ASP A 109 -14.20 4.31 -10.52
CA ASP A 109 -13.48 5.26 -11.39
C ASP A 109 -13.84 5.03 -12.87
N SER A 110 -13.85 3.78 -13.33
CA SER A 110 -14.25 3.44 -14.71
C SER A 110 -15.68 3.82 -15.02
N ALA A 111 -16.59 3.60 -14.07
CA ALA A 111 -18.02 3.85 -14.28
C ALA A 111 -18.38 5.33 -14.15
N ARG A 112 -17.79 6.06 -13.21
CA ARG A 112 -18.23 7.38 -12.80
C ARG A 112 -17.11 8.40 -12.55
N GLY A 113 -15.87 8.09 -12.88
CA GLY A 113 -14.72 8.94 -12.59
C GLY A 113 -14.83 10.33 -13.20
N ALA A 114 -15.26 10.45 -14.45
CA ALA A 114 -15.44 11.73 -15.13
C ALA A 114 -16.52 12.59 -14.45
N GLU A 115 -17.61 11.98 -14.04
CA GLU A 115 -18.71 12.64 -13.32
C GLU A 115 -18.25 13.17 -11.95
N ILE A 116 -17.51 12.37 -11.22
CA ILE A 116 -16.95 12.74 -9.91
C ILE A 116 -15.96 13.90 -10.08
N ALA A 117 -15.06 13.82 -11.04
CA ALA A 117 -14.08 14.87 -11.33
C ALA A 117 -14.77 16.20 -11.68
N ALA A 118 -15.82 16.15 -12.50
CA ALA A 118 -16.60 17.34 -12.86
C ALA A 118 -17.29 17.95 -11.63
N ALA A 119 -17.87 17.12 -10.77
CA ALA A 119 -18.50 17.57 -9.52
C ALA A 119 -17.50 18.21 -8.57
N MET A 120 -16.31 17.65 -8.44
CA MET A 120 -15.23 18.20 -7.60
C MET A 120 -14.75 19.56 -8.12
N LYS A 121 -14.57 19.71 -9.44
CA LYS A 121 -14.21 21.00 -10.05
C LYS A 121 -15.29 22.07 -9.79
N GLN A 122 -16.55 21.71 -9.92
CA GLN A 122 -17.66 22.62 -9.66
C GLN A 122 -17.70 23.05 -8.19
N ALA A 123 -17.49 22.11 -7.26
CA ALA A 123 -17.41 22.42 -5.84
C ALA A 123 -16.23 23.34 -5.51
N ALA A 124 -15.08 23.15 -6.13
CA ALA A 124 -13.89 23.96 -5.92
C ALA A 124 -14.06 25.40 -6.46
N ALA A 125 -14.95 25.61 -7.44
CA ALA A 125 -15.24 26.93 -8.01
C ALA A 125 -16.18 27.78 -7.13
N LEU A 126 -16.83 27.20 -6.13
CA LEU A 126 -17.69 27.92 -5.18
C LEU A 126 -16.85 28.60 -4.10
#